data_b4cfca8a37b12becbae359bcdb4ce9a1
#
_entry.id   b4cfca8a37b12becbae359bcdb4ce9a1
#
_cell.length_a   1.000
_cell.length_b   1.000
_cell.length_c   1.000
_cell.angle_alpha   90.00
_cell.angle_beta   90.00
_cell.angle_gamma   90.00
#
_symmetry.space_group_name_H-M   'P 1'
#
loop_
_entity.id
_entity.type
_entity.pdbx_description
1 polymer ?
#
loop_
_entity_poly.entity_id
_entity_poly.type
_entity_poly.pdbx_seq_one_letter_code
_entity_poly.pdbx_strand_id
1 'polypeptide(L)'
;MLASVAEQRDPVRKALRRAMGTVEIDGRTVVLESGNYQLPKTIGRVQVDCPVTKGYLARANKANPWALDRDARLRLWPKGSPWIRPGTLGYPVDQRWFAGYTQMCNQISDGERVESKTIYYHWGLDFGGAEGMVDVLAATDGTVVSAAGKFFGKKSDYPPTVEPRYDVVYLRDNRGWYYRYSHLFSIDPAVKLGAHVAMGQKIGVLGKEGASGGWSHLHFDVSPPMHTVPY
;
A
#
# COMPACT_ATOMS: atom_id res chain seq x y z
N MET A 1 -2.99 -21.91 -10.94
CA MET A 1 -4.45 -21.71 -10.64
C MET A 1 -4.65 -21.55 -9.14
N LEU A 2 -5.58 -20.68 -8.67
CA LEU A 2 -6.00 -20.67 -7.26
C LEU A 2 -6.94 -21.87 -7.02
N ALA A 3 -6.58 -22.75 -6.12
CA ALA A 3 -7.37 -23.96 -5.82
C ALA A 3 -8.36 -23.73 -4.66
N SER A 4 -7.93 -23.04 -3.60
CA SER A 4 -8.79 -22.74 -2.44
C SER A 4 -8.28 -21.55 -1.65
N VAL A 5 -9.16 -20.97 -0.82
CA VAL A 5 -8.83 -19.99 0.21
C VAL A 5 -9.34 -20.49 1.55
N ALA A 6 -8.46 -20.56 2.54
CA ALA A 6 -8.80 -20.89 3.92
C ALA A 6 -8.65 -19.65 4.79
N GLU A 7 -9.59 -19.42 5.70
CA GLU A 7 -9.63 -18.24 6.54
C GLU A 7 -9.71 -18.59 8.02
N GLN A 8 -8.96 -17.89 8.83
CA GLN A 8 -9.05 -17.92 10.29
C GLN A 8 -9.60 -16.56 10.77
N ARG A 9 -10.71 -16.59 11.48
CA ARG A 9 -11.38 -15.41 12.01
C ARG A 9 -11.44 -15.44 13.53
N ASP A 10 -11.34 -14.27 14.16
CA ASP A 10 -11.55 -14.21 15.58
C ASP A 10 -13.03 -14.48 15.93
N PRO A 11 -13.29 -15.10 17.12
CA PRO A 11 -14.63 -15.54 17.47
C PRO A 11 -15.59 -14.39 17.81
N VAL A 12 -15.08 -13.23 18.19
CA VAL A 12 -15.89 -12.09 18.67
C VAL A 12 -16.30 -11.20 17.52
N ARG A 13 -15.33 -10.59 16.84
CA ARG A 13 -15.57 -9.60 15.78
C ARG A 13 -15.71 -10.22 14.40
N LYS A 14 -15.39 -11.51 14.27
CA LYS A 14 -15.30 -12.21 12.97
C LYS A 14 -14.30 -11.58 12.01
N ALA A 15 -13.36 -10.82 12.56
CA ALA A 15 -12.29 -10.22 11.79
C ALA A 15 -11.36 -11.29 11.25
N LEU A 16 -10.91 -11.11 10.01
CA LEU A 16 -9.96 -12.00 9.39
C LEU A 16 -8.59 -11.82 10.04
N ARG A 17 -8.10 -12.85 10.70
CA ARG A 17 -6.79 -12.87 11.37
C ARG A 17 -5.71 -13.45 10.47
N ARG A 18 -6.08 -14.42 9.65
CA ARG A 18 -5.19 -15.11 8.73
C ARG A 18 -5.97 -15.65 7.56
N ALA A 19 -5.43 -15.53 6.36
CA ALA A 19 -5.94 -16.19 5.18
C ALA A 19 -4.81 -16.91 4.45
N MET A 20 -5.11 -18.07 3.87
CA MET A 20 -4.16 -18.89 3.13
C MET A 20 -4.77 -19.26 1.78
N GLY A 21 -4.08 -18.89 0.71
CA GLY A 21 -4.43 -19.31 -0.65
C GLY A 21 -3.63 -20.53 -1.05
N THR A 22 -4.29 -21.61 -1.43
CA THR A 22 -3.65 -22.76 -2.06
C THR A 22 -3.61 -22.53 -3.57
N VAL A 23 -2.42 -22.52 -4.15
CA VAL A 23 -2.22 -22.27 -5.57
C VAL A 23 -1.45 -23.42 -6.22
N GLU A 24 -1.76 -23.66 -7.49
CA GLU A 24 -1.02 -24.58 -8.35
C GLU A 24 -0.24 -23.80 -9.41
N ILE A 25 1.07 -24.03 -9.48
CA ILE A 25 2.00 -23.41 -10.42
C ILE A 25 2.94 -24.51 -10.94
N ASP A 26 3.01 -24.69 -12.24
CA ASP A 26 3.83 -25.73 -12.91
C ASP A 26 3.62 -27.14 -12.28
N GLY A 27 2.37 -27.52 -12.02
CA GLY A 27 2.03 -28.80 -11.42
C GLY A 27 2.43 -28.97 -9.95
N ARG A 28 2.86 -27.89 -9.30
CA ARG A 28 3.22 -27.89 -7.87
C ARG A 28 2.19 -27.13 -7.04
N THR A 29 1.70 -27.74 -5.98
CA THR A 29 0.80 -27.11 -5.03
C THR A 29 1.57 -26.36 -3.96
N VAL A 30 1.22 -25.11 -3.71
CA VAL A 30 1.84 -24.25 -2.70
C VAL A 30 0.77 -23.49 -1.93
N VAL A 31 0.95 -23.42 -0.61
CA VAL A 31 0.11 -22.59 0.27
C VAL A 31 0.81 -21.25 0.49
N LEU A 32 0.12 -20.16 0.18
CA LEU A 32 0.57 -18.79 0.39
C LEU A 32 -0.22 -18.18 1.55
N GLU A 33 0.47 -17.63 2.52
CA GLU A 33 -0.18 -16.79 3.51
C GLU A 33 -0.44 -15.41 2.91
N SER A 34 -1.68 -14.93 3.06
CA SER A 34 -2.10 -13.65 2.49
C SER A 34 -1.71 -12.49 3.39
N GLY A 35 -1.13 -11.46 2.79
CA GLY A 35 -0.76 -10.22 3.45
C GLY A 35 0.40 -9.51 2.76
N ASN A 36 0.48 -8.19 2.92
CA ASN A 36 1.51 -7.39 2.26
C ASN A 36 2.92 -7.65 2.77
N TYR A 37 3.06 -8.11 4.00
CA TYR A 37 4.35 -8.34 4.66
C TYR A 37 4.78 -9.80 4.63
N GLN A 38 4.03 -10.65 3.94
CA GLN A 38 4.42 -12.04 3.76
C GLN A 38 5.48 -12.15 2.66
N LEU A 39 6.53 -12.88 2.97
CA LEU A 39 7.58 -13.12 1.98
C LEU A 39 7.06 -13.98 0.82
N PRO A 40 7.44 -13.65 -0.42
CA PRO A 40 7.06 -14.46 -1.56
C PRO A 40 7.68 -15.85 -1.50
N LYS A 41 6.98 -16.83 -2.06
CA LYS A 41 7.51 -18.18 -2.25
C LYS A 41 8.07 -18.34 -3.66
N THR A 42 9.19 -19.03 -3.76
CA THR A 42 9.80 -19.38 -5.05
C THR A 42 9.36 -20.77 -5.48
N ILE A 43 8.82 -20.86 -6.69
CA ILE A 43 8.37 -22.10 -7.30
C ILE A 43 9.03 -22.19 -8.69
N GLY A 44 10.00 -23.07 -8.84
CA GLY A 44 10.77 -23.16 -10.07
C GLY A 44 11.45 -21.84 -10.42
N ARG A 45 11.05 -21.21 -11.52
CA ARG A 45 11.58 -19.92 -11.99
C ARG A 45 10.69 -18.72 -11.65
N VAL A 46 9.65 -18.91 -10.85
CA VAL A 46 8.67 -17.88 -10.51
C VAL A 46 8.70 -17.62 -9.00
N GLN A 47 8.55 -16.36 -8.62
CA GLN A 47 8.18 -15.95 -7.28
C GLN A 47 6.70 -15.59 -7.28
N VAL A 48 6.01 -15.93 -6.18
CA VAL A 48 4.59 -15.70 -6.02
C VAL A 48 4.26 -15.28 -4.60
N ASP A 49 3.33 -14.35 -4.47
CA ASP A 49 2.68 -14.00 -3.19
C ASP A 49 1.18 -13.78 -3.37
N CYS A 50 0.49 -13.60 -2.23
CA CYS A 50 -0.94 -13.32 -2.17
C CYS A 50 -1.17 -12.11 -1.26
N PRO A 51 -1.21 -10.88 -1.76
CA PRO A 51 -1.34 -9.68 -0.92
C PRO A 51 -2.70 -9.56 -0.23
N VAL A 52 -3.77 -10.05 -0.82
CA VAL A 52 -5.13 -9.90 -0.30
C VAL A 52 -6.04 -11.03 -0.74
N THR A 53 -6.99 -11.41 0.13
CA THR A 53 -8.13 -12.25 -0.20
C THR A 53 -9.44 -11.49 0.00
N LYS A 54 -10.51 -11.96 -0.60
CA LYS A 54 -11.86 -11.36 -0.50
C LYS A 54 -12.33 -11.22 0.95
N GLY A 55 -11.91 -12.11 1.82
CA GLY A 55 -12.27 -12.08 3.24
C GLY A 55 -11.83 -10.82 3.97
N TYR A 56 -10.72 -10.21 3.58
CA TYR A 56 -10.28 -8.92 4.14
C TYR A 56 -11.23 -7.77 3.79
N LEU A 57 -11.96 -7.89 2.69
CA LEU A 57 -12.82 -6.82 2.19
C LEU A 57 -14.26 -6.91 2.70
N ALA A 58 -14.67 -8.09 3.17
CA ALA A 58 -16.07 -8.39 3.49
C ALA A 58 -16.70 -7.46 4.54
N ARG A 59 -15.92 -6.88 5.43
CA ARG A 59 -16.36 -5.92 6.45
C ARG A 59 -15.42 -4.72 6.58
N ALA A 60 -14.58 -4.52 5.57
CA ALA A 60 -13.63 -3.40 5.58
C ALA A 60 -14.39 -2.07 5.57
N ASN A 61 -13.86 -1.09 6.29
CA ASN A 61 -14.37 0.28 6.30
C ASN A 61 -14.04 1.05 5.00
N LYS A 62 -13.18 0.50 4.14
CA LYS A 62 -12.85 1.04 2.84
C LYS A 62 -13.43 0.17 1.73
N ALA A 63 -13.92 0.82 0.68
CA ALA A 63 -14.26 0.14 -0.55
C ALA A 63 -12.98 -0.49 -1.13
N ASN A 64 -13.12 -1.70 -1.63
CA ASN A 64 -12.13 -2.54 -2.30
C ASN A 64 -10.91 -1.80 -2.92
N PRO A 65 -9.88 -1.44 -2.13
CA PRO A 65 -8.74 -0.64 -2.62
C PRO A 65 -7.83 -1.44 -3.56
N TRP A 66 -7.98 -2.76 -3.58
CA TRP A 66 -7.22 -3.67 -4.42
C TRP A 66 -7.88 -3.97 -5.76
N ALA A 67 -9.06 -3.39 -6.04
CA ALA A 67 -9.90 -3.73 -7.19
C ALA A 67 -10.04 -5.26 -7.36
N LEU A 68 -10.26 -5.95 -6.23
CA LEU A 68 -10.37 -7.40 -6.20
C LEU A 68 -11.78 -7.82 -6.62
N ASP A 69 -11.91 -8.52 -7.73
CA ASP A 69 -13.16 -9.04 -8.28
C ASP A 69 -13.31 -10.57 -8.09
N ARG A 70 -12.25 -11.26 -7.69
CA ARG A 70 -12.19 -12.69 -7.41
C ARG A 70 -11.84 -12.95 -5.94
N ASP A 71 -11.61 -14.22 -5.58
CA ASP A 71 -11.38 -14.63 -4.19
C ASP A 71 -10.04 -14.20 -3.61
N ALA A 72 -9.02 -14.03 -4.44
CA ALA A 72 -7.70 -13.57 -4.04
C ALA A 72 -6.97 -12.87 -5.18
N ARG A 73 -6.02 -12.00 -4.83
CA ARG A 73 -5.03 -11.46 -5.77
C ARG A 73 -3.73 -12.23 -5.60
N LEU A 74 -3.25 -12.77 -6.69
CA LEU A 74 -1.92 -13.36 -6.78
C LEU A 74 -1.01 -12.42 -7.55
N ARG A 75 0.24 -12.31 -7.14
CA ARG A 75 1.28 -11.59 -7.86
C ARG A 75 2.36 -12.59 -8.21
N LEU A 76 2.76 -12.59 -9.48
CA LEU A 76 3.78 -13.50 -10.02
C LEU A 76 4.84 -12.69 -10.74
N TRP A 77 6.11 -13.04 -10.54
CA TRP A 77 7.22 -12.43 -11.24
C TRP A 77 8.40 -13.40 -11.36
N PRO A 78 9.34 -13.18 -12.28
CA PRO A 78 10.50 -14.05 -12.45
C PRO A 78 11.37 -14.09 -11.20
N LYS A 79 11.86 -15.27 -10.84
CA LYS A 79 12.89 -15.43 -9.81
C LYS A 79 14.11 -14.56 -10.12
N GLY A 80 14.63 -13.87 -9.11
CA GLY A 80 15.77 -12.98 -9.25
C GLY A 80 15.44 -11.59 -9.84
N SER A 81 14.17 -11.29 -10.12
CA SER A 81 13.71 -9.97 -10.51
C SER A 81 13.03 -9.30 -9.30
N PRO A 82 13.73 -8.49 -8.50
CA PRO A 82 13.12 -7.86 -7.33
C PRO A 82 12.05 -6.86 -7.76
N TRP A 83 11.01 -6.71 -6.94
CA TRP A 83 9.94 -5.73 -7.15
C TRP A 83 10.48 -4.32 -7.18
N ILE A 84 11.35 -4.03 -6.22
CA ILE A 84 12.08 -2.78 -6.12
C ILE A 84 13.55 -3.11 -6.38
N ARG A 85 14.13 -2.46 -7.37
CA ARG A 85 15.56 -2.64 -7.65
C ARG A 85 16.37 -2.04 -6.51
N PRO A 86 17.44 -2.68 -6.05
CA PRO A 86 18.37 -2.08 -5.10
C PRO A 86 18.83 -0.69 -5.57
N GLY A 87 18.82 0.29 -4.65
CA GLY A 87 19.22 1.66 -4.94
C GLY A 87 18.15 2.54 -5.62
N THR A 88 16.92 2.01 -5.85
CA THR A 88 15.82 2.81 -6.43
C THR A 88 14.70 3.13 -5.45
N LEU A 89 14.87 2.80 -4.17
CA LEU A 89 13.96 3.18 -3.09
C LEU A 89 14.74 3.77 -1.94
N GLY A 90 14.39 4.99 -1.57
CA GLY A 90 14.90 5.69 -0.39
C GLY A 90 13.90 5.70 0.75
N TYR A 91 14.37 6.06 1.93
CA TYR A 91 13.51 6.25 3.10
C TYR A 91 12.67 7.53 2.91
N PRO A 92 11.35 7.49 3.15
CA PRO A 92 10.46 8.56 2.71
C PRO A 92 10.37 9.76 3.67
N VAL A 93 11.12 9.78 4.76
CA VAL A 93 11.17 10.90 5.72
C VAL A 93 12.60 11.27 6.08
N ASP A 94 12.88 12.56 6.18
CA ASP A 94 14.19 13.08 6.62
C ASP A 94 14.20 13.27 8.14
N GLN A 95 14.43 12.19 8.86
CA GLN A 95 14.62 12.24 10.30
C GLN A 95 15.84 11.42 10.71
N ARG A 96 16.73 12.03 11.49
CA ARG A 96 18.00 11.43 11.92
C ARG A 96 17.85 10.51 13.14
N TRP A 97 16.76 10.67 13.87
CA TRP A 97 16.53 9.99 15.13
C TRP A 97 15.26 9.17 15.06
N PHE A 98 15.26 8.07 15.77
CA PHE A 98 14.05 7.34 16.04
C PHE A 98 13.14 8.21 16.94
N ALA A 99 12.35 9.06 16.34
CA ALA A 99 11.50 10.04 17.02
C ALA A 99 10.02 9.76 16.81
N GLY A 100 9.62 8.50 16.70
CA GLY A 100 8.22 8.25 16.45
C GLY A 100 7.86 6.78 16.47
N TYR A 101 6.59 6.56 16.37
CA TYR A 101 5.97 5.24 16.28
C TYR A 101 5.85 4.85 14.82
N THR A 102 6.30 3.63 14.49
CA THR A 102 6.12 3.06 13.15
C THR A 102 5.20 1.87 13.24
N GLN A 103 4.08 1.93 12.54
CA GLN A 103 3.13 0.85 12.45
C GLN A 103 3.27 0.13 11.11
N MET A 104 3.59 -1.17 11.17
CA MET A 104 3.69 -2.05 10.01
C MET A 104 2.66 -3.16 10.16
N CYS A 105 1.48 -2.97 9.61
CA CYS A 105 0.52 -4.06 9.54
C CYS A 105 -0.55 -3.83 8.47
N ASN A 106 -1.01 -4.90 7.88
CA ASN A 106 -2.21 -4.97 7.06
C ASN A 106 -3.30 -5.81 7.73
N GLN A 107 -3.15 -6.04 9.02
CA GLN A 107 -4.13 -6.71 9.87
C GLN A 107 -5.04 -5.70 10.53
N ILE A 108 -5.90 -6.17 11.42
CA ILE A 108 -6.79 -5.29 12.17
C ILE A 108 -5.96 -4.28 12.96
N SER A 109 -6.26 -3.01 12.75
CA SER A 109 -5.69 -1.95 13.58
C SER A 109 -6.19 -2.08 15.01
N ASP A 110 -5.27 -2.03 15.96
CA ASP A 110 -5.62 -1.93 17.38
C ASP A 110 -6.30 -0.57 17.64
N GLY A 111 -7.29 -0.57 18.50
CA GLY A 111 -8.03 0.64 18.86
C GLY A 111 -9.34 0.85 18.11
N GLU A 112 -9.68 0.02 17.14
CA GLU A 112 -11.02 0.06 16.58
C GLU A 112 -12.06 -0.41 17.62
N ARG A 113 -13.15 0.34 17.72
CA ARG A 113 -14.19 0.04 18.71
C ARG A 113 -14.84 -1.31 18.45
N VAL A 114 -15.02 -2.10 19.50
CA VAL A 114 -15.64 -3.44 19.43
C VAL A 114 -17.05 -3.37 18.82
N GLU A 115 -17.76 -2.27 19.04
CA GLU A 115 -19.12 -2.02 18.56
C GLU A 115 -19.15 -1.67 17.06
N SER A 116 -18.01 -1.36 16.44
CA SER A 116 -17.94 -1.02 15.02
C SER A 116 -18.42 -2.19 14.16
N LYS A 117 -19.32 -1.93 13.23
CA LYS A 117 -19.79 -2.90 12.23
C LYS A 117 -18.75 -3.14 11.15
N THR A 118 -17.79 -2.24 10.98
CA THR A 118 -16.73 -2.32 10.00
C THR A 118 -15.41 -2.63 10.67
N ILE A 119 -14.48 -3.18 9.91
CA ILE A 119 -13.15 -3.55 10.35
C ILE A 119 -12.14 -2.74 9.56
N TYR A 120 -11.21 -2.11 10.26
CA TYR A 120 -10.10 -1.40 9.64
C TYR A 120 -8.91 -2.34 9.48
N TYR A 121 -8.44 -2.48 8.26
CA TYR A 121 -7.16 -3.12 7.95
C TYR A 121 -6.21 -2.03 7.46
N HIS A 122 -5.03 -1.97 8.05
CA HIS A 122 -4.01 -1.00 7.69
C HIS A 122 -3.19 -1.51 6.49
N TRP A 123 -3.19 -0.75 5.39
CA TRP A 123 -2.54 -1.10 4.14
C TRP A 123 -1.38 -0.15 3.86
N GLY A 124 -0.28 -0.29 4.57
CA GLY A 124 0.88 0.58 4.39
C GLY A 124 1.80 0.57 5.59
N LEU A 125 2.72 1.51 5.58
CA LEU A 125 3.64 1.81 6.67
C LEU A 125 3.31 3.19 7.22
N ASP A 126 3.24 3.32 8.53
CA ASP A 126 3.11 4.61 9.20
C ASP A 126 4.44 4.98 9.85
N PHE A 127 5.00 6.10 9.40
CA PHE A 127 6.24 6.67 9.94
C PHE A 127 5.89 7.85 10.83
N GLY A 128 5.97 7.69 12.14
CA GLY A 128 5.71 8.76 13.11
C GLY A 128 6.79 9.84 13.07
N GLY A 129 6.41 11.05 13.41
CA GLY A 129 7.31 12.18 13.47
C GLY A 129 6.63 13.45 14.00
N ALA A 130 7.39 14.53 14.22
CA ALA A 130 6.86 15.80 14.67
C ALA A 130 6.11 16.53 13.54
N GLU A 131 4.85 16.87 13.81
CA GLU A 131 3.97 17.61 12.90
C GLU A 131 4.61 18.93 12.46
N GLY A 132 4.62 19.21 11.17
CA GLY A 132 5.14 20.45 10.60
C GLY A 132 6.66 20.59 10.63
N MET A 133 7.40 19.57 11.09
CA MET A 133 8.86 19.67 11.30
C MET A 133 9.68 18.65 10.51
N VAL A 134 9.10 17.55 10.09
CA VAL A 134 9.82 16.48 9.40
C VAL A 134 9.55 16.56 7.91
N ASP A 135 10.61 16.67 7.12
CA ASP A 135 10.48 16.65 5.66
C ASP A 135 10.12 15.26 5.15
N VAL A 136 9.14 15.22 4.26
CA VAL A 136 8.75 14.01 3.53
C VAL A 136 9.44 14.05 2.17
N LEU A 137 10.16 12.97 1.85
CA LEU A 137 10.98 12.84 0.67
C LEU A 137 10.39 11.84 -0.32
N ALA A 138 10.63 12.08 -1.61
CA ALA A 138 10.30 11.10 -2.64
C ALA A 138 11.10 9.81 -2.42
N ALA A 139 10.43 8.71 -2.19
CA ALA A 139 11.07 7.40 -1.99
C ALA A 139 11.66 6.81 -3.27
N THR A 140 11.31 7.36 -4.41
CA THR A 140 11.77 6.92 -5.74
C THR A 140 11.69 8.07 -6.74
N ASP A 141 12.43 7.93 -7.84
CA ASP A 141 12.20 8.78 -9.01
C ASP A 141 10.80 8.52 -9.58
N GLY A 142 10.09 9.58 -9.95
CA GLY A 142 8.75 9.39 -10.50
C GLY A 142 8.07 10.65 -10.97
N THR A 143 6.91 10.47 -11.57
CA THR A 143 6.03 11.56 -12.02
C THR A 143 4.93 11.77 -11.00
N VAL A 144 4.64 13.01 -10.65
CA VAL A 144 3.51 13.39 -9.80
C VAL A 144 2.21 13.16 -10.56
N VAL A 145 1.46 12.12 -10.20
CA VAL A 145 0.19 11.77 -10.87
C VAL A 145 -1.04 12.25 -10.12
N SER A 146 -0.89 12.54 -8.83
CA SER A 146 -1.93 13.18 -8.03
C SER A 146 -1.30 14.02 -6.91
N ALA A 147 -1.85 15.20 -6.67
CA ALA A 147 -1.48 16.08 -5.57
C ALA A 147 -2.63 17.01 -5.21
N ALA A 148 -2.78 17.36 -3.94
CA ALA A 148 -3.76 18.32 -3.43
C ALA A 148 -5.21 18.08 -3.95
N GLY A 149 -5.63 16.82 -4.00
CA GLY A 149 -6.98 16.44 -4.42
C GLY A 149 -7.20 16.42 -5.92
N LYS A 150 -6.17 16.60 -6.75
CA LYS A 150 -6.28 16.67 -8.21
C LYS A 150 -5.48 15.57 -8.88
N PHE A 151 -5.86 15.17 -10.10
CA PHE A 151 -5.13 14.26 -10.96
C PHE A 151 -4.36 14.97 -12.07
N PHE A 152 -3.27 14.38 -12.49
CA PHE A 152 -2.65 14.66 -13.78
C PHE A 152 -3.36 13.84 -14.86
N GLY A 153 -4.18 14.48 -15.69
CA GLY A 153 -5.07 13.78 -16.63
C GLY A 153 -6.44 13.44 -16.02
N LYS A 154 -6.99 12.29 -16.37
CA LYS A 154 -8.34 11.87 -15.95
C LYS A 154 -8.27 10.78 -14.89
N LYS A 155 -9.26 10.73 -14.00
CA LYS A 155 -9.38 9.66 -13.00
C LYS A 155 -9.39 8.25 -13.62
N SER A 156 -10.00 8.11 -14.80
CA SER A 156 -10.05 6.84 -15.54
C SER A 156 -8.68 6.29 -15.96
N ASP A 157 -7.65 7.13 -15.95
CA ASP A 157 -6.29 6.75 -16.34
C ASP A 157 -5.53 6.03 -15.21
N TYR A 158 -6.15 5.92 -14.02
CA TYR A 158 -5.54 5.42 -12.80
C TYR A 158 -6.33 4.27 -12.18
N PRO A 159 -5.64 3.33 -11.51
CA PRO A 159 -6.31 2.28 -10.77
C PRO A 159 -7.11 2.84 -9.57
N PRO A 160 -8.10 2.09 -9.06
CA PRO A 160 -8.91 2.50 -7.90
C PRO A 160 -8.12 2.81 -6.63
N THR A 161 -6.88 2.31 -6.53
CA THR A 161 -5.98 2.58 -5.40
C THR A 161 -5.46 4.02 -5.37
N VAL A 162 -5.51 4.74 -6.50
CA VAL A 162 -5.12 6.15 -6.56
C VAL A 162 -6.34 7.02 -6.20
N GLU A 163 -6.41 7.41 -4.93
CA GLU A 163 -7.49 8.23 -4.38
C GLU A 163 -6.95 9.62 -4.00
N PRO A 164 -7.25 10.66 -4.81
CA PRO A 164 -6.74 12.00 -4.54
C PRO A 164 -7.40 12.59 -3.30
N ARG A 165 -6.59 13.22 -2.47
CA ARG A 165 -7.02 13.92 -1.27
C ARG A 165 -6.12 15.15 -1.09
N TYR A 166 -6.61 16.20 -0.40
CA TYR A 166 -5.88 17.46 -0.25
C TYR A 166 -4.50 17.32 0.42
N ASP A 167 -4.36 16.31 1.28
CA ASP A 167 -3.17 15.99 2.08
C ASP A 167 -2.33 14.84 1.49
N VAL A 168 -2.56 14.46 0.23
CA VAL A 168 -1.97 13.26 -0.39
C VAL A 168 -1.25 13.61 -1.69
N VAL A 169 -0.07 13.01 -1.85
CA VAL A 169 0.68 12.98 -3.11
C VAL A 169 0.83 11.54 -3.57
N TYR A 170 0.65 11.32 -4.88
CA TYR A 170 1.00 10.07 -5.54
C TYR A 170 2.07 10.29 -6.59
N LEU A 171 3.14 9.50 -6.50
CA LEU A 171 4.15 9.37 -7.55
C LEU A 171 3.92 8.08 -8.32
N ARG A 172 4.21 8.10 -9.63
CA ARG A 172 4.28 6.90 -10.45
C ARG A 172 5.68 6.75 -11.00
N ASP A 173 6.34 5.62 -10.72
CA ASP A 173 7.65 5.31 -11.26
C ASP A 173 7.59 4.89 -12.74
N ASN A 174 8.75 4.68 -13.36
CA ASN A 174 8.87 4.28 -14.76
C ASN A 174 8.38 2.85 -15.07
N ARG A 175 8.09 2.05 -14.03
CA ARG A 175 7.50 0.70 -14.13
C ARG A 175 6.00 0.71 -13.96
N GLY A 176 5.42 1.90 -13.65
CA GLY A 176 4.00 2.07 -13.42
C GLY A 176 3.54 1.85 -12.00
N TRP A 177 4.45 1.69 -11.03
CA TRP A 177 4.09 1.56 -9.63
C TRP A 177 3.71 2.91 -9.04
N TYR A 178 2.74 2.91 -8.11
CA TYR A 178 2.22 4.09 -7.44
C TYR A 178 2.71 4.12 -6.00
N TYR A 179 3.28 5.24 -5.60
CA TYR A 179 3.80 5.53 -4.27
C TYR A 179 2.94 6.61 -3.65
N ARG A 180 2.25 6.29 -2.56
CA ARG A 180 1.35 7.19 -1.85
C ARG A 180 2.01 7.75 -0.61
N TYR A 181 1.85 9.06 -0.45
CA TYR A 181 2.29 9.83 0.71
C TYR A 181 1.09 10.57 1.28
N SER A 182 0.65 10.22 2.47
CA SER A 182 -0.59 10.76 3.08
C SER A 182 -0.34 11.41 4.41
N HIS A 183 -1.30 12.22 4.84
CA HIS A 183 -1.31 12.97 6.09
C HIS A 183 -0.30 14.13 6.11
N LEU A 184 0.03 14.65 4.92
CA LEU A 184 0.98 15.77 4.78
C LEU A 184 0.40 17.04 5.39
N PHE A 185 1.18 17.70 6.26
CA PHE A 185 0.90 19.03 6.79
C PHE A 185 0.89 20.07 5.65
N SER A 186 1.83 19.94 4.74
CA SER A 186 1.90 20.76 3.52
C SER A 186 2.55 19.98 2.39
N ILE A 187 2.14 20.27 1.16
CA ILE A 187 2.78 19.77 -0.05
C ILE A 187 3.76 20.83 -0.54
N ASP A 188 4.98 20.42 -0.92
CA ASP A 188 5.98 21.34 -1.42
C ASP A 188 5.51 22.01 -2.73
N PRO A 189 5.66 23.33 -2.87
CA PRO A 189 5.24 24.06 -4.08
C PRO A 189 5.88 23.59 -5.39
N ALA A 190 7.04 22.92 -5.32
CA ALA A 190 7.68 22.32 -6.49
C ALA A 190 6.97 21.04 -6.98
N VAL A 191 6.13 20.42 -6.15
CA VAL A 191 5.38 19.19 -6.48
C VAL A 191 4.15 19.55 -7.30
N LYS A 192 4.34 19.70 -8.60
CA LYS A 192 3.26 20.01 -9.55
C LYS A 192 2.81 18.77 -10.30
N LEU A 193 1.53 18.70 -10.64
CA LEU A 193 0.97 17.62 -11.44
C LEU A 193 1.73 17.48 -12.76
N GLY A 194 2.14 16.28 -13.10
CA GLY A 194 2.93 15.94 -14.28
C GLY A 194 4.43 16.23 -14.15
N ALA A 195 4.87 16.89 -13.07
CA ALA A 195 6.30 17.12 -12.85
C ALA A 195 7.00 15.80 -12.49
N HIS A 196 8.25 15.70 -12.91
CA HIS A 196 9.15 14.64 -12.46
C HIS A 196 9.80 15.09 -11.13
N VAL A 197 9.89 14.18 -10.16
CA VAL A 197 10.65 14.34 -8.92
C VAL A 197 11.71 13.26 -8.83
N ALA A 198 12.87 13.62 -8.30
CA ALA A 198 13.96 12.69 -8.06
C ALA A 198 13.83 12.05 -6.67
N MET A 199 14.34 10.83 -6.51
CA MET A 199 14.46 10.18 -5.20
C MET A 199 15.23 11.09 -4.21
N GLY A 200 14.71 11.24 -3.01
CA GLY A 200 15.26 12.14 -1.99
C GLY A 200 14.83 13.60 -2.13
N GLN A 201 14.15 14.00 -3.20
CA GLN A 201 13.59 15.34 -3.31
C GLN A 201 12.45 15.52 -2.31
N LYS A 202 12.43 16.67 -1.62
CA LYS A 202 11.33 17.04 -0.73
C LYS A 202 10.02 17.13 -1.51
N ILE A 203 8.98 16.48 -1.00
CA ILE A 203 7.63 16.50 -1.57
C ILE A 203 6.61 17.15 -0.65
N GLY A 204 6.95 17.31 0.63
CA GLY A 204 6.06 17.93 1.61
C GLY A 204 6.63 17.87 3.01
N VAL A 205 5.77 18.14 3.98
CA VAL A 205 6.08 18.08 5.40
C VAL A 205 5.11 17.13 6.09
N LEU A 206 5.63 16.32 7.00
CA LEU A 206 4.86 15.36 7.77
C LEU A 206 3.81 16.05 8.65
N GLY A 207 2.60 15.50 8.67
CA GLY A 207 1.50 16.06 9.43
C GLY A 207 0.60 15.01 10.04
N LYS A 208 -0.64 15.38 10.24
CA LYS A 208 -1.73 14.51 10.70
C LYS A 208 -3.04 14.82 9.96
N GLU A 209 -2.93 15.34 8.77
CA GLU A 209 -4.07 15.78 7.97
C GLU A 209 -4.95 14.61 7.53
N GLY A 210 -6.18 14.91 7.15
CA GLY A 210 -7.14 13.92 6.72
C GLY A 210 -7.50 12.90 7.80
N ALA A 211 -7.69 11.63 7.42
CA ALA A 211 -8.11 10.56 8.34
C ALA A 211 -6.91 9.85 8.99
N SER A 212 -6.07 10.60 9.69
CA SER A 212 -4.83 10.11 10.33
C SER A 212 -5.05 9.40 11.68
N GLY A 213 -6.28 9.37 12.20
CA GLY A 213 -6.53 8.90 13.56
C GLY A 213 -6.10 9.90 14.65
N GLY A 214 -5.71 11.12 14.27
CA GLY A 214 -5.35 12.22 15.18
C GLY A 214 -3.89 12.24 15.65
N TRP A 215 -3.03 11.35 15.13
CA TRP A 215 -1.60 11.36 15.45
C TRP A 215 -0.74 11.71 14.23
N SER A 216 0.43 12.29 14.47
CA SER A 216 1.32 12.79 13.44
C SER A 216 2.18 11.66 12.86
N HIS A 217 1.99 11.38 11.57
CA HIS A 217 2.74 10.37 10.83
C HIS A 217 2.61 10.54 9.33
N LEU A 218 3.55 9.99 8.60
CA LEU A 218 3.41 9.72 7.17
C LEU A 218 2.83 8.32 7.00
N HIS A 219 1.63 8.21 6.43
CA HIS A 219 1.17 6.93 5.88
C HIS A 219 1.72 6.76 4.47
N PHE A 220 2.52 5.73 4.28
CA PHE A 220 3.19 5.41 3.03
C PHE A 220 2.79 4.02 2.53
N ASP A 221 2.32 3.94 1.31
CA ASP A 221 2.06 2.66 0.65
C ASP A 221 2.54 2.63 -0.81
N VAL A 222 2.80 1.43 -1.30
CA VAL A 222 3.23 1.18 -2.67
C VAL A 222 2.29 0.17 -3.30
N SER A 223 1.65 0.56 -4.40
CA SER A 223 0.73 -0.31 -5.13
C SER A 223 1.20 -0.54 -6.57
N PRO A 224 1.06 -1.77 -7.09
CA PRO A 224 1.43 -2.09 -8.46
C PRO A 224 0.42 -1.50 -9.45
N PRO A 225 0.80 -1.38 -10.73
CA PRO A 225 -0.19 -1.15 -11.78
C PRO A 225 -1.19 -2.31 -11.76
N MET A 226 -2.47 -1.95 -11.66
CA MET A 226 -3.56 -2.94 -11.59
C MET A 226 -3.85 -3.50 -12.97
N HIS A 227 -2.93 -4.30 -13.51
CA HIS A 227 -3.25 -5.08 -14.69
C HIS A 227 -3.93 -6.38 -14.22
N THR A 228 -5.25 -6.44 -14.36
CA THR A 228 -5.96 -7.70 -14.33
C THR A 228 -5.75 -8.38 -15.67
N VAL A 229 -5.00 -9.47 -15.67
CA VAL A 229 -5.07 -10.41 -16.79
C VAL A 229 -6.28 -11.29 -16.49
N PRO A 230 -7.33 -11.29 -17.32
CA PRO A 230 -8.42 -12.24 -17.16
C PRO A 230 -7.85 -13.66 -17.38
N TYR A 231 -8.11 -14.54 -16.44
CA TYR A 231 -7.84 -15.98 -16.57
C TYR A 231 -9.09 -16.67 -17.13
#